data_bd8911047542eefbdc526ec04a35bb0a
#
_entry.id   bd8911047542eefbdc526ec04a35bb0a
#
_cell.length_a   1.000
_cell.length_b   1.000
_cell.length_c   1.000
_cell.angle_alpha   90.00
_cell.angle_beta   90.00
_cell.angle_gamma   90.00
#
_symmetry.space_group_name_H-M   'P 1'
#
loop_
_entity.id
_entity.type
_entity.pdbx_description
1 polymer ?
#
loop_
_entity_poly.entity_id
_entity_poly.type
_entity_poly.pdbx_seq_one_letter_code
_entity_poly.pdbx_strand_id
1 'polypeptide(L)'
;MWTQLPGEKRIALDDKNLQYTGRIDFADPQNPVFLFTASFVRFRMTGHHLRVVLTNTHHLWEDRLGVVINGEQFGVLLDWDALNVIDLSDHLRDGENDVMLFKRQDSCYKMTLHALLIDENATLLPPPARPNRRIEFYGDSVSAGEVSEVTEYAGKIDPPDHQARYNNVWFSYAWQTARLLNAEISDIAQGGIALQDGNGYFFDTGMLSCWDKLAYNPFFHDEKPWDFSRFTPHVVVVAIGQNDSAKRNFMAEDYGGEQAKRWRSDYAGWIRAIRGKYPHAHILLTTTIMMHSPEWDDAIEEVFSELGDAKVHHFLYPKNGCGTPGHVRANEAAEMAKALAAYIEAIPNVWQEEAE
;
A
#
# COMPACT_ATOMS: atom_id res chain seq x y z
N MET A 1 23.22 17.19 -10.05
CA MET A 1 23.40 17.78 -8.69
C MET A 1 22.38 18.90 -8.57
N TRP A 2 21.57 18.92 -7.53
CA TRP A 2 20.65 20.02 -7.27
C TRP A 2 21.34 21.10 -6.44
N THR A 3 20.85 22.34 -6.55
CA THR A 3 21.33 23.49 -5.76
C THR A 3 20.16 24.21 -5.13
N GLN A 4 20.35 24.67 -3.90
CA GLN A 4 19.41 25.60 -3.25
C GLN A 4 19.46 26.95 -3.98
N LEU A 5 18.30 27.50 -4.32
CA LEU A 5 18.19 28.78 -4.97
C LEU A 5 18.21 29.93 -3.95
N PRO A 6 18.57 31.17 -4.33
CA PRO A 6 18.39 32.32 -3.47
C PRO A 6 16.94 32.46 -3.00
N GLY A 7 16.74 32.74 -1.72
CA GLY A 7 15.41 32.84 -1.12
C GLY A 7 14.77 31.51 -0.69
N GLU A 8 15.46 30.38 -0.86
CA GLU A 8 15.03 29.10 -0.35
C GLU A 8 15.74 28.73 0.96
N LYS A 9 15.05 27.94 1.78
CA LYS A 9 15.68 27.17 2.85
C LYS A 9 15.35 25.67 2.71
N ARG A 10 16.30 24.83 3.10
CA ARG A 10 16.13 23.40 3.18
C ARG A 10 15.54 22.99 4.52
N ILE A 11 14.53 22.13 4.49
CA ILE A 11 13.96 21.48 5.67
C ILE A 11 14.78 20.24 6.00
N ALA A 12 15.13 20.06 7.28
CA ALA A 12 15.71 18.81 7.77
C ALA A 12 14.65 17.70 7.65
N LEU A 13 15.01 16.58 7.02
CA LEU A 13 14.02 15.52 6.75
C LEU A 13 13.69 14.68 7.99
N ASP A 14 14.34 14.93 9.11
CA ASP A 14 13.99 14.45 10.45
C ASP A 14 13.27 15.50 11.32
N ASP A 15 12.78 16.59 10.71
CA ASP A 15 12.00 17.59 11.45
C ASP A 15 10.71 16.96 12.01
N LYS A 16 10.42 17.22 13.29
CA LYS A 16 9.27 16.68 14.02
C LYS A 16 7.90 17.03 13.42
N ASN A 17 7.84 18.08 12.58
CA ASN A 17 6.64 18.49 11.87
C ASN A 17 6.44 17.74 10.54
N LEU A 18 7.38 16.87 10.14
CA LEU A 18 7.21 15.93 9.04
C LEU A 18 6.62 14.62 9.58
N GLN A 19 5.43 14.31 9.16
CA GLN A 19 4.68 13.15 9.62
C GLN A 19 4.79 12.00 8.61
N TYR A 20 5.67 11.06 8.89
CA TYR A 20 5.89 9.88 8.05
C TYR A 20 4.95 8.73 8.41
N THR A 21 4.47 8.01 7.42
CA THR A 21 3.61 6.82 7.57
C THR A 21 4.01 5.74 6.57
N GLY A 22 3.92 4.48 6.96
CA GLY A 22 4.30 3.31 6.16
C GLY A 22 5.69 2.76 6.49
N ARG A 23 6.08 1.71 5.77
CA ARG A 23 7.42 1.09 5.93
C ARG A 23 8.47 1.91 5.18
N ILE A 24 9.08 2.84 5.90
CA ILE A 24 10.11 3.75 5.39
C ILE A 24 11.44 3.42 6.06
N ASP A 25 12.51 3.31 5.28
CA ASP A 25 13.86 3.14 5.78
C ASP A 25 14.47 4.48 6.19
N PHE A 26 14.80 4.61 7.47
CA PHE A 26 15.45 5.77 8.08
C PHE A 26 16.89 5.46 8.50
N ALA A 27 17.58 4.51 7.84
CA ALA A 27 19.01 4.27 8.11
C ALA A 27 19.84 5.55 7.93
N ASP A 28 19.44 6.41 6.99
CA ASP A 28 19.83 7.81 6.91
C ASP A 28 18.61 8.71 7.08
N PRO A 29 18.41 9.35 8.23
CA PRO A 29 17.25 10.21 8.49
C PRO A 29 17.16 11.43 7.56
N GLN A 30 18.27 11.85 6.93
CA GLN A 30 18.28 12.93 5.95
C GLN A 30 18.04 12.46 4.51
N ASN A 31 17.86 11.16 4.30
CA ASN A 31 17.54 10.55 3.02
C ASN A 31 16.57 9.37 3.22
N PRO A 32 15.35 9.59 3.76
CA PRO A 32 14.39 8.52 3.99
C PRO A 32 13.99 7.85 2.68
N VAL A 33 13.91 6.50 2.71
CA VAL A 33 13.59 5.68 1.55
C VAL A 33 12.21 5.08 1.68
N PHE A 34 11.33 5.42 0.75
CA PHE A 34 9.97 4.90 0.64
C PHE A 34 10.00 3.63 -0.22
N LEU A 35 9.54 2.52 0.33
CA LEU A 35 9.65 1.19 -0.28
C LEU A 35 8.30 0.63 -0.69
N PHE A 36 7.31 0.65 0.20
CA PHE A 36 5.98 0.13 -0.08
C PHE A 36 5.03 1.23 -0.56
N THR A 37 4.02 0.82 -1.29
CA THR A 37 2.92 1.68 -1.74
C THR A 37 2.21 2.35 -0.55
N ALA A 38 1.52 3.46 -0.77
CA ALA A 38 0.86 4.27 0.26
C ALA A 38 1.78 4.76 1.40
N SER A 39 3.10 4.56 1.32
CA SER A 39 4.03 5.23 2.24
C SER A 39 4.11 6.71 1.90
N PHE A 40 4.04 7.58 2.90
CA PHE A 40 4.00 9.02 2.66
C PHE A 40 4.71 9.84 3.74
N VAL A 41 5.00 11.09 3.39
CA VAL A 41 5.27 12.18 4.33
C VAL A 41 4.20 13.26 4.18
N ARG A 42 3.60 13.69 5.30
CA ARG A 42 2.65 14.79 5.37
C ARG A 42 3.17 15.90 6.24
N PHE A 43 2.98 17.12 5.83
CA PHE A 43 3.39 18.31 6.57
C PHE A 43 2.48 19.50 6.25
N ARG A 44 2.48 20.49 7.14
CA ARG A 44 1.83 21.78 6.90
C ARG A 44 2.89 22.87 6.86
N MET A 45 2.71 23.81 5.96
CA MET A 45 3.66 24.92 5.78
C MET A 45 2.95 26.23 5.44
N THR A 46 3.62 27.33 5.69
CA THR A 46 3.27 28.63 5.13
C THR A 46 4.10 28.91 3.87
N GLY A 47 3.72 29.92 3.10
CA GLY A 47 4.46 30.35 1.91
C GLY A 47 3.96 29.75 0.60
N HIS A 48 4.59 30.14 -0.50
CA HIS A 48 4.16 29.84 -1.87
C HIS A 48 5.16 28.99 -2.65
N HIS A 49 6.27 28.59 -2.02
CA HIS A 49 7.34 27.88 -2.71
C HIS A 49 7.58 26.53 -2.07
N LEU A 50 7.58 25.50 -2.90
CA LEU A 50 7.94 24.14 -2.52
C LEU A 50 8.62 23.43 -3.69
N ARG A 51 9.88 23.11 -3.52
CA ARG A 51 10.57 22.15 -4.39
C ARG A 51 10.90 20.88 -3.63
N VAL A 52 10.66 19.76 -4.30
CA VAL A 52 10.96 18.42 -3.80
C VAL A 52 12.10 17.84 -4.61
N VAL A 53 13.11 17.31 -3.91
CA VAL A 53 14.24 16.64 -4.54
C VAL A 53 14.25 15.19 -4.13
N LEU A 54 14.16 14.29 -5.10
CA LEU A 54 14.15 12.85 -4.85
C LEU A 54 14.87 12.08 -5.98
N THR A 55 15.33 10.89 -5.68
CA THR A 55 15.67 9.88 -6.69
C THR A 55 14.60 8.82 -6.73
N ASN A 56 14.30 8.37 -7.94
CA ASN A 56 13.42 7.25 -8.18
C ASN A 56 14.23 6.16 -8.87
N THR A 57 14.39 5.04 -8.19
CA THR A 57 15.05 3.85 -8.74
C THR A 57 13.97 2.82 -9.05
N HIS A 58 13.89 2.35 -10.28
CA HIS A 58 12.88 1.41 -10.70
C HIS A 58 13.39 0.47 -11.80
N HIS A 59 12.63 -0.59 -12.06
CA HIS A 59 12.99 -1.61 -13.03
C HIS A 59 11.94 -1.85 -14.11
N LEU A 60 10.72 -1.33 -13.88
CA LEU A 60 9.58 -1.58 -14.77
C LEU A 60 8.84 -0.27 -14.99
N TRP A 61 8.53 0.04 -16.21
CA TRP A 61 7.53 1.01 -16.65
C TRP A 61 7.56 2.41 -15.98
N GLU A 62 6.53 3.18 -16.24
CA GLU A 62 6.38 4.56 -15.74
C GLU A 62 6.13 4.60 -14.23
N ASP A 63 6.77 5.52 -13.52
CA ASP A 63 6.52 5.79 -12.10
C ASP A 63 6.19 7.27 -11.88
N ARG A 64 5.39 7.54 -10.85
CA ARG A 64 4.94 8.89 -10.48
C ARG A 64 5.03 9.10 -8.99
N LEU A 65 5.48 10.30 -8.60
CA LEU A 65 5.25 10.81 -7.25
C LEU A 65 3.76 11.11 -7.09
N GLY A 66 3.13 10.55 -6.07
CA GLY A 66 1.81 10.97 -5.65
C GLY A 66 1.87 12.22 -4.78
N VAL A 67 1.00 13.19 -5.07
CA VAL A 67 0.95 14.47 -4.36
C VAL A 67 -0.49 14.77 -3.97
N VAL A 68 -0.68 15.25 -2.73
CA VAL A 68 -1.92 15.88 -2.29
C VAL A 68 -1.57 17.23 -1.71
N ILE A 69 -2.11 18.30 -2.27
CA ILE A 69 -1.97 19.65 -1.74
C ILE A 69 -3.36 20.23 -1.49
N ASN A 70 -3.64 20.62 -0.26
CA ASN A 70 -4.92 21.22 0.16
C ASN A 70 -6.15 20.37 -0.21
N GLY A 71 -5.99 19.03 -0.23
CA GLY A 71 -7.04 18.07 -0.55
C GLY A 71 -7.15 17.71 -2.03
N GLU A 72 -6.42 18.36 -2.92
CA GLU A 72 -6.34 18.02 -4.34
C GLU A 72 -5.22 17.01 -4.60
N GLN A 73 -5.54 15.87 -5.23
CA GLN A 73 -4.59 14.81 -5.55
C GLN A 73 -4.20 14.85 -7.02
N PHE A 74 -2.89 14.73 -7.28
CA PHE A 74 -2.34 14.58 -8.63
C PHE A 74 -1.04 13.75 -8.62
N GLY A 75 -0.52 13.42 -9.79
CA GLY A 75 0.73 12.67 -9.95
C GLY A 75 1.75 13.41 -10.80
N VAL A 76 3.01 13.38 -10.39
CA VAL A 76 4.14 13.95 -11.15
C VAL A 76 4.99 12.81 -11.70
N LEU A 77 5.17 12.78 -13.03
CA LEU A 77 6.01 11.79 -13.69
C LEU A 77 7.46 11.93 -13.23
N LEU A 78 8.10 10.81 -12.93
CA LEU A 78 9.48 10.76 -12.49
C LEU A 78 10.40 10.23 -13.59
N ASP A 79 11.57 10.83 -13.71
CA ASP A 79 12.63 10.32 -14.55
C ASP A 79 13.26 9.08 -13.94
N TRP A 80 13.69 8.15 -14.78
CA TRP A 80 14.23 6.86 -14.41
C TRP A 80 15.66 6.98 -13.86
N ASP A 81 15.91 6.33 -12.73
CA ASP A 81 17.22 6.26 -12.08
C ASP A 81 17.94 7.63 -12.00
N ALA A 82 17.12 8.69 -11.90
CA ALA A 82 17.55 10.07 -11.98
C ALA A 82 17.22 10.85 -10.72
N LEU A 83 17.94 11.93 -10.54
CA LEU A 83 17.62 12.95 -9.56
C LEU A 83 16.51 13.86 -10.13
N ASN A 84 15.33 13.75 -9.55
CA ASN A 84 14.19 14.59 -9.90
C ASN A 84 14.15 15.82 -9.00
N VAL A 85 13.99 17.01 -9.60
CA VAL A 85 13.77 18.27 -8.91
C VAL A 85 12.42 18.80 -9.35
N ILE A 86 11.45 18.71 -8.47
CA ILE A 86 10.03 18.93 -8.76
C ILE A 86 9.61 20.25 -8.10
N ASP A 87 9.13 21.19 -8.87
CA ASP A 87 8.54 22.43 -8.38
C ASP A 87 7.02 22.26 -8.24
N LEU A 88 6.51 22.40 -7.02
CA LEU A 88 5.11 22.29 -6.67
C LEU A 88 4.49 23.65 -6.31
N SER A 89 5.20 24.76 -6.54
CA SER A 89 4.82 26.10 -6.09
C SER A 89 3.47 26.53 -6.67
N ASP A 90 3.18 26.19 -7.93
CA ASP A 90 1.93 26.56 -8.62
C ASP A 90 0.66 25.92 -7.99
N HIS A 91 0.83 24.90 -7.15
CA HIS A 91 -0.26 24.22 -6.44
C HIS A 91 -0.51 24.77 -5.03
N LEU A 92 0.35 25.68 -4.55
CA LEU A 92 0.22 26.31 -3.23
C LEU A 92 -0.68 27.54 -3.31
N ARG A 93 -1.31 27.83 -2.18
CA ARG A 93 -2.12 29.03 -1.98
C ARG A 93 -1.47 29.96 -0.96
N ASP A 94 -1.96 31.19 -0.90
CA ASP A 94 -1.58 32.11 0.16
C ASP A 94 -1.90 31.56 1.55
N GLY A 95 -0.96 31.72 2.49
CA GLY A 95 -1.12 31.28 3.87
C GLY A 95 -0.72 29.83 4.12
N GLU A 96 -1.59 29.06 4.75
CA GLU A 96 -1.29 27.69 5.16
C GLU A 96 -1.61 26.68 4.07
N ASN A 97 -0.69 25.74 3.85
CA ASN A 97 -0.83 24.63 2.94
C ASN A 97 -0.63 23.29 3.69
N ASP A 98 -1.48 22.32 3.38
CA ASP A 98 -1.36 20.92 3.82
C ASP A 98 -0.85 20.11 2.63
N VAL A 99 0.31 19.49 2.79
CA VAL A 99 1.01 18.78 1.72
C VAL A 99 1.25 17.33 2.14
N MET A 100 0.95 16.40 1.24
CA MET A 100 1.31 14.98 1.37
C MET A 100 2.03 14.54 0.10
N LEU A 101 3.20 13.96 0.26
CA LEU A 101 3.98 13.32 -0.79
C LEU A 101 3.96 11.82 -0.53
N PHE A 102 3.49 11.03 -1.47
CA PHE A 102 3.34 9.59 -1.26
C PHE A 102 3.89 8.74 -2.40
N LYS A 103 4.36 7.57 -2.03
CA LYS A 103 4.74 6.54 -2.99
C LYS A 103 3.47 5.94 -3.59
N ARG A 104 3.31 6.16 -4.90
CA ARG A 104 2.08 5.89 -5.63
C ARG A 104 1.94 4.44 -6.08
N GLN A 105 3.07 3.77 -6.30
CA GLN A 105 3.15 2.44 -6.88
C GLN A 105 3.82 1.45 -5.92
N ASP A 106 3.86 0.20 -6.29
CA ASP A 106 4.33 -0.92 -5.48
C ASP A 106 5.86 -0.91 -5.22
N SER A 107 6.39 -1.96 -4.62
CA SER A 107 7.79 -2.04 -4.19
C SER A 107 8.79 -2.32 -5.33
N CYS A 108 8.34 -2.45 -6.60
CA CYS A 108 9.25 -2.45 -7.76
C CYS A 108 10.00 -1.13 -7.92
N TYR A 109 9.54 -0.09 -7.23
CA TYR A 109 10.07 1.27 -7.28
C TYR A 109 10.57 1.67 -5.91
N LYS A 110 11.73 2.34 -5.87
CA LYS A 110 12.36 2.82 -4.63
C LYS A 110 12.53 4.32 -4.72
N MET A 111 11.84 5.04 -3.86
CA MET A 111 11.88 6.50 -3.83
C MET A 111 12.68 6.98 -2.63
N THR A 112 13.75 7.74 -2.86
CA THR A 112 14.56 8.35 -1.82
C THR A 112 14.36 9.85 -1.83
N LEU A 113 13.86 10.40 -0.73
CA LEU A 113 13.69 11.84 -0.57
C LEU A 113 15.01 12.47 -0.11
N HIS A 114 15.48 13.53 -0.81
CA HIS A 114 16.77 14.19 -0.53
C HIS A 114 16.61 15.60 0.04
N ALA A 115 15.57 16.34 -0.37
CA ALA A 115 15.31 17.66 0.15
C ALA A 115 13.84 18.08 -0.03
N LEU A 116 13.39 18.87 0.92
CA LEU A 116 12.24 19.77 0.80
C LEU A 116 12.78 21.20 0.91
N LEU A 117 12.50 22.02 -0.08
CA LEU A 117 12.97 23.40 -0.18
C LEU A 117 11.74 24.31 -0.21
N ILE A 118 11.68 25.23 0.74
CA ILE A 118 10.57 26.18 0.89
C ILE A 118 11.08 27.61 0.92
N ASP A 119 10.21 28.61 0.84
CA ASP A 119 10.61 30.00 1.03
C ASP A 119 11.44 30.19 2.30
N GLU A 120 12.46 31.05 2.26
CA GLU A 120 13.33 31.33 3.41
C GLU A 120 12.53 31.77 4.66
N ASN A 121 11.46 32.55 4.44
CA ASN A 121 10.59 33.06 5.50
C ASN A 121 9.40 32.15 5.83
N ALA A 122 9.17 31.08 5.07
CA ALA A 122 8.11 30.12 5.34
C ALA A 122 8.39 29.32 6.62
N THR A 123 7.36 28.74 7.20
CA THR A 123 7.48 27.94 8.44
C THR A 123 6.75 26.63 8.29
N LEU A 124 7.37 25.53 8.75
CA LEU A 124 6.64 24.29 8.99
C LEU A 124 5.74 24.49 10.21
N LEU A 125 4.48 24.13 10.06
CA LEU A 125 3.48 24.16 11.09
C LEU A 125 3.34 22.79 11.76
N PRO A 126 2.82 22.69 12.98
CA PRO A 126 2.49 21.40 13.58
C PRO A 126 1.60 20.59 12.64
N PRO A 127 1.92 19.31 12.40
CA PRO A 127 1.11 18.46 11.54
C PRO A 127 -0.27 18.22 12.17
N PRO A 128 -1.27 17.76 11.40
CA PRO A 128 -2.54 17.30 11.94
C PRO A 128 -2.33 16.16 12.93
N ALA A 129 -3.26 16.00 13.89
CA ALA A 129 -3.24 14.84 14.77
C ALA A 129 -3.35 13.54 13.92
N ARG A 130 -2.57 12.52 14.30
CA ARG A 130 -2.70 11.21 13.67
C ARG A 130 -4.05 10.58 14.01
N PRO A 131 -4.67 9.84 13.08
CA PRO A 131 -5.79 8.98 13.44
C PRO A 131 -5.41 8.00 14.56
N ASN A 132 -6.32 7.77 15.48
CA ASN A 132 -6.12 6.73 16.52
C ASN A 132 -6.32 5.32 15.98
N ARG A 133 -7.04 5.18 14.87
CA ARG A 133 -7.30 3.91 14.19
C ARG A 133 -6.15 3.58 13.25
N ARG A 134 -5.75 2.32 13.20
CA ARG A 134 -4.63 1.84 12.36
C ARG A 134 -5.04 0.57 11.66
N ILE A 135 -4.78 0.50 10.35
CA ILE A 135 -5.09 -0.65 9.50
C ILE A 135 -3.88 -1.01 8.65
N GLU A 136 -3.52 -2.29 8.63
CA GLU A 136 -2.45 -2.81 7.76
C GLU A 136 -3.04 -3.75 6.71
N PHE A 137 -2.59 -3.60 5.47
CA PHE A 137 -2.97 -4.46 4.36
C PHE A 137 -1.77 -5.29 3.91
N TYR A 138 -2.01 -6.56 3.65
CA TYR A 138 -1.14 -7.44 2.88
C TYR A 138 -1.89 -7.81 1.62
N GLY A 139 -1.39 -7.38 0.46
CA GLY A 139 -2.13 -7.49 -0.78
C GLY A 139 -1.27 -7.56 -2.03
N ASP A 140 -1.94 -7.63 -3.15
CA ASP A 140 -1.37 -7.69 -4.48
C ASP A 140 -1.61 -6.39 -5.28
N SER A 141 -1.66 -6.49 -6.61
CA SER A 141 -1.90 -5.37 -7.53
C SER A 141 -3.18 -4.58 -7.23
N VAL A 142 -4.24 -5.25 -6.77
CA VAL A 142 -5.51 -4.58 -6.46
C VAL A 142 -5.38 -3.70 -5.22
N SER A 143 -4.64 -4.14 -4.20
CA SER A 143 -4.32 -3.33 -3.01
C SER A 143 -3.35 -2.19 -3.36
N ALA A 144 -2.37 -2.45 -4.23
CA ALA A 144 -1.43 -1.44 -4.73
C ALA A 144 -2.10 -0.39 -5.65
N GLY A 145 -3.34 -0.63 -6.10
CA GLY A 145 -4.07 0.28 -6.97
C GLY A 145 -3.58 0.28 -8.42
N GLU A 146 -3.13 -0.89 -8.92
CA GLU A 146 -2.77 -1.00 -10.32
C GLU A 146 -3.97 -0.71 -11.23
N VAL A 147 -3.71 0.03 -12.31
CA VAL A 147 -4.67 0.43 -13.35
C VAL A 147 -5.94 1.12 -12.80
N SER A 148 -5.87 1.68 -11.58
CA SER A 148 -7.05 2.24 -10.88
C SER A 148 -7.61 3.51 -11.51
N GLU A 149 -6.80 4.33 -12.20
CA GLU A 149 -7.25 5.67 -12.69
C GLU A 149 -8.11 5.63 -13.95
N VAL A 150 -8.05 4.56 -14.75
CA VAL A 150 -8.74 4.49 -16.05
C VAL A 150 -10.17 3.96 -15.90
N THR A 151 -11.03 4.77 -15.32
CA THR A 151 -12.40 4.38 -14.92
C THR A 151 -13.33 3.98 -16.06
N GLU A 152 -13.05 4.39 -17.30
CA GLU A 152 -13.78 3.98 -18.51
C GLU A 152 -13.57 2.48 -18.87
N TYR A 153 -12.60 1.85 -18.22
CA TYR A 153 -12.36 0.41 -18.32
C TYR A 153 -12.96 -0.39 -17.14
N ALA A 154 -13.82 0.20 -16.32
CA ALA A 154 -14.52 -0.53 -15.27
C ALA A 154 -15.32 -1.70 -15.87
N GLY A 155 -15.24 -2.89 -15.25
CA GLY A 155 -15.85 -4.13 -15.76
C GLY A 155 -15.24 -4.68 -17.05
N LYS A 156 -14.04 -4.23 -17.44
CA LYS A 156 -13.35 -4.67 -18.66
C LYS A 156 -11.93 -5.15 -18.34
N ILE A 157 -11.33 -5.85 -19.30
CA ILE A 157 -9.89 -6.15 -19.27
C ILE A 157 -9.09 -4.84 -19.26
N ASP A 158 -7.85 -4.92 -18.84
CA ASP A 158 -6.98 -3.74 -18.77
C ASP A 158 -6.70 -3.15 -20.15
N PRO A 159 -6.50 -1.82 -20.25
CA PRO A 159 -6.09 -1.21 -21.50
C PRO A 159 -4.74 -1.78 -21.94
N PRO A 160 -4.55 -2.03 -23.23
CA PRO A 160 -3.27 -2.55 -23.73
C PRO A 160 -2.16 -1.51 -23.51
N ASP A 161 -0.94 -2.00 -23.30
CA ASP A 161 0.27 -1.16 -23.22
C ASP A 161 0.19 0.01 -22.22
N HIS A 162 -0.53 -0.19 -21.09
CA HIS A 162 -0.70 0.88 -20.09
C HIS A 162 0.59 1.25 -19.35
N GLN A 163 1.56 0.33 -19.27
CA GLN A 163 2.90 0.56 -18.71
C GLN A 163 2.88 1.30 -17.36
N ALA A 164 2.00 0.87 -16.44
CA ALA A 164 1.81 1.40 -15.09
C ALA A 164 1.35 2.87 -14.99
N ARG A 165 1.09 3.58 -16.10
CA ARG A 165 0.68 5.01 -16.07
C ARG A 165 -0.59 5.30 -15.29
N TYR A 166 -1.47 4.30 -15.14
CA TYR A 166 -2.74 4.39 -14.44
C TYR A 166 -2.71 3.81 -13.03
N ASN A 167 -1.53 3.37 -12.56
CA ASN A 167 -1.37 2.84 -11.22
C ASN A 167 -1.41 3.97 -10.19
N ASN A 168 -2.31 3.88 -9.22
CA ASN A 168 -2.43 4.89 -8.18
C ASN A 168 -3.08 4.30 -6.92
N VAL A 169 -2.28 4.03 -5.91
CA VAL A 169 -2.76 3.51 -4.63
C VAL A 169 -3.77 4.42 -3.92
N TRP A 170 -3.75 5.72 -4.19
CA TRP A 170 -4.73 6.66 -3.65
C TRP A 170 -6.17 6.24 -3.95
N PHE A 171 -6.38 5.61 -5.11
CA PHE A 171 -7.68 5.11 -5.55
C PHE A 171 -7.88 3.61 -5.30
N SER A 172 -6.91 2.92 -4.69
CA SER A 172 -7.10 1.52 -4.29
C SER A 172 -8.20 1.38 -3.24
N TYR A 173 -8.82 0.21 -3.18
CA TYR A 173 -9.80 -0.06 -2.13
C TYR A 173 -9.18 0.01 -0.73
N ALA A 174 -7.90 -0.35 -0.60
CA ALA A 174 -7.17 -0.33 0.67
C ALA A 174 -7.09 1.08 1.24
N TRP A 175 -6.57 2.04 0.47
CA TRP A 175 -6.47 3.41 0.98
C TRP A 175 -7.82 4.13 1.07
N GLN A 176 -8.76 3.82 0.17
CA GLN A 176 -10.13 4.35 0.29
C GLN A 176 -10.82 3.84 1.57
N THR A 177 -10.64 2.54 1.93
CA THR A 177 -11.15 1.99 3.20
C THR A 177 -10.54 2.72 4.40
N ALA A 178 -9.22 2.89 4.42
CA ALA A 178 -8.54 3.60 5.51
C ALA A 178 -9.06 5.04 5.67
N ARG A 179 -9.29 5.77 4.56
CA ARG A 179 -9.88 7.11 4.61
C ARG A 179 -11.32 7.12 5.11
N LEU A 180 -12.17 6.18 4.67
CA LEU A 180 -13.55 6.05 5.16
C LEU A 180 -13.61 5.78 6.67
N LEU A 181 -12.66 5.00 7.18
CA LEU A 181 -12.56 4.64 8.59
C LEU A 181 -11.81 5.70 9.43
N ASN A 182 -11.29 6.76 8.82
CA ASN A 182 -10.37 7.69 9.46
C ASN A 182 -9.22 6.93 10.16
N ALA A 183 -8.57 6.03 9.45
CA ALA A 183 -7.49 5.18 9.94
C ALA A 183 -6.16 5.52 9.26
N GLU A 184 -5.06 5.39 10.00
CA GLU A 184 -3.72 5.39 9.44
C GLU A 184 -3.48 4.07 8.72
N ILE A 185 -2.88 4.12 7.53
CA ILE A 185 -2.66 2.95 6.67
C ILE A 185 -1.20 2.51 6.67
N SER A 186 -0.98 1.19 6.64
CA SER A 186 0.25 0.53 6.22
C SER A 186 -0.12 -0.47 5.13
N ASP A 187 0.40 -0.31 3.91
CA ASP A 187 0.01 -1.14 2.77
C ASP A 187 1.22 -1.91 2.23
N ILE A 188 1.24 -3.20 2.49
CA ILE A 188 2.28 -4.14 2.09
C ILE A 188 1.77 -4.87 0.85
N ALA A 189 1.71 -4.13 -0.24
CA ALA A 189 1.17 -4.64 -1.48
C ALA A 189 2.21 -4.63 -2.60
N GLN A 190 2.15 -5.66 -3.44
CA GLN A 190 3.02 -5.84 -4.58
C GLN A 190 2.26 -6.43 -5.75
N GLY A 191 2.35 -5.79 -6.92
CA GLY A 191 1.75 -6.29 -8.15
C GLY A 191 2.22 -7.69 -8.49
N GLY A 192 1.26 -8.56 -8.82
CA GLY A 192 1.52 -9.93 -9.25
C GLY A 192 1.99 -10.91 -8.16
N ILE A 193 2.09 -10.48 -6.91
CA ILE A 193 2.57 -11.36 -5.83
C ILE A 193 1.53 -12.43 -5.48
N ALA A 194 2.01 -13.65 -5.30
CA ALA A 194 1.26 -14.79 -4.74
C ALA A 194 1.60 -14.98 -3.26
N LEU A 195 0.95 -15.95 -2.61
CA LEU A 195 1.33 -16.37 -1.27
C LEU A 195 2.71 -17.02 -1.27
N GLN A 196 2.86 -18.06 -2.10
CA GLN A 196 4.08 -18.88 -2.15
C GLN A 196 5.05 -18.37 -3.20
N ASP A 197 6.34 -18.52 -2.92
CA ASP A 197 7.40 -18.26 -3.89
C ASP A 197 7.19 -19.10 -5.16
N GLY A 198 7.44 -18.47 -6.29
CA GLY A 198 7.38 -19.13 -7.59
C GLY A 198 5.99 -19.34 -8.20
N ASN A 199 4.89 -19.02 -7.52
CA ASN A 199 3.53 -19.22 -8.03
C ASN A 199 3.00 -18.01 -8.82
N GLY A 200 3.25 -16.79 -8.37
CA GLY A 200 2.66 -15.57 -8.94
C GLY A 200 3.35 -15.05 -10.19
N TYR A 201 3.01 -13.81 -10.53
CA TYR A 201 3.62 -13.04 -11.62
C TYR A 201 4.84 -12.24 -11.17
N PHE A 202 5.04 -12.07 -9.85
CA PHE A 202 6.14 -11.29 -9.31
C PHE A 202 7.40 -12.15 -9.13
N PHE A 203 8.07 -12.45 -10.24
CA PHE A 203 9.29 -13.26 -10.28
C PHE A 203 9.13 -14.58 -9.49
N ASP A 204 10.12 -14.92 -8.66
CA ASP A 204 10.06 -16.09 -7.80
C ASP A 204 9.77 -15.73 -6.33
N THR A 205 9.32 -14.49 -6.07
CA THR A 205 9.06 -14.00 -4.71
C THR A 205 7.57 -14.02 -4.38
N GLY A 206 7.21 -14.68 -3.30
CA GLY A 206 5.87 -14.69 -2.72
C GLY A 206 5.78 -13.86 -1.43
N MET A 207 4.57 -13.67 -0.96
CA MET A 207 4.30 -12.88 0.26
C MET A 207 4.97 -13.48 1.50
N LEU A 208 5.09 -14.80 1.58
CA LEU A 208 5.78 -15.47 2.70
C LEU A 208 7.23 -15.06 2.86
N SER A 209 7.90 -14.67 1.77
CA SER A 209 9.30 -14.24 1.79
C SER A 209 9.49 -12.75 2.07
N CYS A 210 8.41 -11.94 2.06
CA CYS A 210 8.55 -10.49 2.13
C CYS A 210 7.65 -9.79 3.16
N TRP A 211 6.62 -10.43 3.71
CA TRP A 211 5.66 -9.80 4.61
C TRP A 211 6.28 -9.17 5.86
N ASP A 212 7.37 -9.75 6.36
CA ASP A 212 8.09 -9.33 7.56
C ASP A 212 9.32 -8.43 7.25
N LYS A 213 9.41 -7.91 6.03
CA LYS A 213 10.55 -7.09 5.60
C LYS A 213 10.21 -5.60 5.62
N LEU A 214 11.21 -4.78 5.95
CA LEU A 214 11.24 -3.35 5.67
C LEU A 214 11.54 -3.12 4.19
N ALA A 215 12.50 -3.88 3.66
CA ALA A 215 12.90 -3.85 2.27
C ALA A 215 12.99 -5.29 1.76
N TYR A 216 12.38 -5.53 0.63
CA TYR A 216 12.61 -6.70 -0.19
C TYR A 216 12.46 -6.27 -1.65
N ASN A 217 13.27 -6.76 -2.50
CA ASN A 217 13.05 -6.59 -3.94
C ASN A 217 14.08 -7.43 -4.69
N PRO A 218 13.67 -8.33 -5.56
CA PRO A 218 14.61 -9.16 -6.31
C PRO A 218 15.56 -8.35 -7.20
N PHE A 219 15.22 -7.11 -7.54
CA PHE A 219 16.06 -6.21 -8.34
C PHE A 219 17.12 -5.47 -7.52
N PHE A 220 16.78 -5.05 -6.31
CA PHE A 220 17.68 -4.22 -5.51
C PHE A 220 18.58 -5.03 -4.60
N HIS A 221 18.30 -6.34 -4.42
CA HIS A 221 19.04 -7.24 -3.51
C HIS A 221 19.21 -6.67 -2.11
N ASP A 222 18.23 -5.89 -1.64
CA ASP A 222 18.24 -5.18 -0.37
C ASP A 222 17.15 -5.77 0.52
N GLU A 223 17.52 -6.70 1.39
CA GLU A 223 16.60 -7.31 2.34
C GLU A 223 16.87 -6.78 3.75
N LYS A 224 15.86 -6.19 4.36
CA LYS A 224 15.91 -5.71 5.74
C LYS A 224 14.68 -6.17 6.49
N PRO A 225 14.81 -6.63 7.74
CA PRO A 225 13.65 -6.98 8.56
C PRO A 225 12.82 -5.74 8.90
N TRP A 226 11.51 -5.93 9.03
CA TRP A 226 10.62 -4.91 9.57
C TRP A 226 10.60 -4.95 11.10
N ASP A 227 10.66 -3.78 11.73
CA ASP A 227 10.40 -3.62 13.15
C ASP A 227 8.90 -3.39 13.38
N PHE A 228 8.20 -4.45 13.78
CA PHE A 228 6.75 -4.45 13.99
C PHE A 228 6.29 -3.52 15.12
N SER A 229 7.19 -3.09 16.02
CA SER A 229 6.85 -2.10 17.05
C SER A 229 6.57 -0.70 16.50
N ARG A 230 7.01 -0.42 15.28
CA ARG A 230 6.81 0.88 14.62
C ARG A 230 5.37 1.12 14.14
N PHE A 231 4.59 0.06 13.98
CA PHE A 231 3.18 0.15 13.58
C PHE A 231 2.39 -1.01 14.15
N THR A 232 1.46 -0.73 15.06
CA THR A 232 0.58 -1.73 15.68
C THR A 232 -0.85 -1.52 15.18
N PRO A 233 -1.33 -2.30 14.19
CA PRO A 233 -2.67 -2.15 13.64
C PRO A 233 -3.75 -2.68 14.57
N HIS A 234 -4.93 -2.08 14.54
CA HIS A 234 -6.14 -2.65 15.12
C HIS A 234 -6.74 -3.72 14.20
N VAL A 235 -6.58 -3.50 12.89
CA VAL A 235 -7.09 -4.39 11.85
C VAL A 235 -5.98 -4.70 10.86
N VAL A 236 -5.84 -5.98 10.53
CA VAL A 236 -4.99 -6.47 9.43
C VAL A 236 -5.91 -7.07 8.37
N VAL A 237 -5.79 -6.63 7.14
CA VAL A 237 -6.50 -7.21 5.99
C VAL A 237 -5.51 -8.01 5.15
N VAL A 238 -5.78 -9.28 4.97
CA VAL A 238 -4.98 -10.21 4.14
C VAL A 238 -5.76 -10.51 2.88
N ALA A 239 -5.34 -9.93 1.76
CA ALA A 239 -5.99 -10.05 0.46
C ALA A 239 -5.01 -10.71 -0.54
N ILE A 240 -4.67 -11.96 -0.28
CA ILE A 240 -3.70 -12.77 -1.03
C ILE A 240 -4.32 -14.14 -1.36
N GLY A 241 -4.02 -14.67 -2.53
CA GLY A 241 -4.43 -16.01 -2.99
C GLY A 241 -4.75 -16.06 -4.47
N GLN A 242 -5.31 -14.98 -5.06
CA GLN A 242 -5.75 -15.00 -6.45
C GLN A 242 -4.60 -15.15 -7.46
N ASN A 243 -3.39 -14.64 -7.18
CA ASN A 243 -2.22 -14.76 -8.05
C ASN A 243 -1.53 -16.13 -7.96
N ASP A 244 -1.84 -16.96 -6.98
CA ASP A 244 -1.28 -18.31 -6.87
C ASP A 244 -1.73 -19.22 -8.02
N SER A 245 -2.79 -18.84 -8.74
CA SER A 245 -3.27 -19.50 -9.96
C SER A 245 -2.49 -19.14 -11.24
N ALA A 246 -1.56 -18.17 -11.19
CA ALA A 246 -0.93 -17.58 -12.38
C ALA A 246 -0.24 -18.58 -13.31
N LYS A 247 0.52 -19.51 -12.76
CA LYS A 247 1.21 -20.55 -13.52
C LYS A 247 0.34 -21.79 -13.72
N ARG A 248 -0.47 -22.13 -12.72
CA ARG A 248 -1.36 -23.28 -12.72
C ARG A 248 -2.45 -23.10 -11.67
N ASN A 249 -3.70 -23.27 -12.05
CA ASN A 249 -4.81 -23.22 -11.10
C ASN A 249 -4.99 -24.56 -10.36
N PHE A 250 -3.97 -24.91 -9.57
CA PHE A 250 -3.92 -26.20 -8.87
C PHE A 250 -5.04 -26.35 -7.83
N MET A 251 -5.58 -25.25 -7.31
CA MET A 251 -6.69 -25.30 -6.36
C MET A 251 -7.97 -25.83 -7.04
N ALA A 252 -8.26 -25.33 -8.25
CA ALA A 252 -9.41 -25.80 -9.02
C ALA A 252 -9.18 -27.17 -9.66
N GLU A 253 -7.94 -27.50 -10.07
CA GLU A 253 -7.62 -28.76 -10.73
C GLU A 253 -7.61 -29.96 -9.77
N ASP A 254 -7.08 -29.79 -8.57
CA ASP A 254 -6.97 -30.85 -7.55
C ASP A 254 -6.98 -30.26 -6.13
N TYR A 255 -8.15 -29.88 -5.66
CA TYR A 255 -8.36 -29.27 -4.34
C TYR A 255 -7.86 -30.14 -3.19
N GLY A 256 -7.98 -31.47 -3.31
CA GLY A 256 -7.49 -32.46 -2.35
C GLY A 256 -6.01 -32.82 -2.51
N GLY A 257 -5.34 -32.31 -3.55
CA GLY A 257 -3.96 -32.64 -3.86
C GLY A 257 -2.93 -32.01 -2.90
N GLU A 258 -1.71 -32.51 -2.98
CA GLU A 258 -0.63 -32.10 -2.07
C GLU A 258 -0.27 -30.62 -2.20
N GLN A 259 -0.34 -30.03 -3.39
CA GLN A 259 -0.03 -28.62 -3.62
C GLN A 259 -1.08 -27.73 -2.97
N ALA A 260 -2.36 -28.04 -3.14
CA ALA A 260 -3.47 -27.31 -2.54
C ALA A 260 -3.47 -27.41 -1.00
N LYS A 261 -3.18 -28.60 -0.46
CA LYS A 261 -3.00 -28.80 1.00
C LYS A 261 -1.82 -28.00 1.55
N ARG A 262 -0.69 -28.03 0.84
CA ARG A 262 0.49 -27.25 1.25
C ARG A 262 0.19 -25.76 1.26
N TRP A 263 -0.50 -25.23 0.24
CA TRP A 263 -0.88 -23.84 0.19
C TRP A 263 -1.74 -23.44 1.40
N ARG A 264 -2.78 -24.22 1.74
CA ARG A 264 -3.62 -23.97 2.93
C ARG A 264 -2.82 -24.01 4.23
N SER A 265 -1.91 -24.97 4.37
CA SER A 265 -1.02 -25.07 5.53
C SER A 265 -0.10 -23.85 5.66
N ASP A 266 0.49 -23.41 4.56
CA ASP A 266 1.37 -22.23 4.52
C ASP A 266 0.60 -20.95 4.81
N TYR A 267 -0.62 -20.81 4.27
CA TYR A 267 -1.50 -19.67 4.54
C TYR A 267 -1.88 -19.63 6.04
N ALA A 268 -2.31 -20.76 6.60
CA ALA A 268 -2.62 -20.87 8.03
C ALA A 268 -1.40 -20.55 8.92
N GLY A 269 -0.22 -21.05 8.54
CA GLY A 269 1.05 -20.76 9.20
C GLY A 269 1.38 -19.26 9.20
N TRP A 270 1.15 -18.60 8.08
CA TRP A 270 1.36 -17.16 7.93
C TRP A 270 0.39 -16.35 8.80
N ILE A 271 -0.90 -16.69 8.82
CA ILE A 271 -1.88 -16.00 9.68
C ILE A 271 -1.50 -16.14 11.15
N ARG A 272 -1.04 -17.32 11.59
CA ARG A 272 -0.52 -17.52 12.95
C ARG A 272 0.74 -16.66 13.21
N ALA A 273 1.60 -16.48 12.23
CA ALA A 273 2.77 -15.61 12.33
C ALA A 273 2.39 -14.13 12.46
N ILE A 274 1.42 -13.66 11.68
CA ILE A 274 0.84 -12.30 11.81
C ILE A 274 0.24 -12.12 13.21
N ARG A 275 -0.55 -13.08 13.70
CA ARG A 275 -1.10 -13.08 15.05
C ARG A 275 -0.01 -12.97 16.11
N GLY A 276 1.12 -13.66 15.92
CA GLY A 276 2.28 -13.57 16.82
C GLY A 276 2.91 -12.18 16.88
N LYS A 277 2.79 -11.38 15.80
CA LYS A 277 3.26 -9.99 15.77
C LYS A 277 2.23 -9.00 16.30
N TYR A 278 0.95 -9.28 16.07
CA TYR A 278 -0.17 -8.42 16.42
C TYR A 278 -1.22 -9.20 17.24
N PRO A 279 -0.95 -9.48 18.52
CA PRO A 279 -1.78 -10.38 19.33
C PRO A 279 -3.22 -9.89 19.52
N HIS A 280 -3.45 -8.58 19.44
CA HIS A 280 -4.76 -7.98 19.67
C HIS A 280 -5.52 -7.58 18.39
N ALA A 281 -4.86 -7.56 17.23
CA ALA A 281 -5.48 -7.13 15.98
C ALA A 281 -6.60 -8.08 15.52
N HIS A 282 -7.64 -7.51 14.91
CA HIS A 282 -8.58 -8.28 14.11
C HIS A 282 -7.94 -8.56 12.73
N ILE A 283 -7.92 -9.82 12.31
CA ILE A 283 -7.33 -10.24 11.03
C ILE A 283 -8.47 -10.63 10.09
N LEU A 284 -8.61 -9.93 8.98
CA LEU A 284 -9.62 -10.19 7.95
C LEU A 284 -8.97 -10.89 6.76
N LEU A 285 -9.40 -12.09 6.47
CA LEU A 285 -8.99 -12.86 5.31
C LEU A 285 -9.98 -12.58 4.18
N THR A 286 -9.49 -12.27 2.99
CA THR A 286 -10.31 -11.95 1.83
C THR A 286 -9.52 -12.20 0.54
N THR A 287 -10.21 -12.15 -0.57
CA THR A 287 -9.68 -11.92 -1.92
C THR A 287 -10.23 -10.60 -2.45
N THR A 288 -10.51 -10.48 -3.74
CA THR A 288 -11.06 -9.26 -4.35
C THR A 288 -12.21 -9.58 -5.31
N ILE A 289 -12.80 -8.55 -5.90
CA ILE A 289 -13.80 -8.71 -6.97
C ILE A 289 -13.19 -9.06 -8.33
N MET A 290 -11.86 -8.97 -8.48
CA MET A 290 -11.17 -9.37 -9.69
C MET A 290 -11.39 -10.87 -9.94
N MET A 291 -11.58 -11.22 -11.21
CA MET A 291 -11.94 -12.59 -11.63
C MET A 291 -10.91 -13.62 -11.16
N HIS A 292 -11.35 -14.58 -10.38
CA HIS A 292 -10.58 -15.74 -9.95
C HIS A 292 -11.52 -16.93 -9.69
N SER A 293 -10.94 -18.09 -9.57
CA SER A 293 -11.68 -19.33 -9.35
C SER A 293 -12.13 -19.45 -7.88
N PRO A 294 -13.38 -19.86 -7.61
CA PRO A 294 -13.95 -19.85 -6.25
C PRO A 294 -13.25 -20.78 -5.26
N GLU A 295 -12.54 -21.79 -5.76
CA GLU A 295 -11.81 -22.73 -4.90
C GLU A 295 -10.71 -22.04 -4.06
N TRP A 296 -10.27 -20.84 -4.45
CA TRP A 296 -9.36 -20.02 -3.63
C TRP A 296 -10.07 -19.46 -2.42
N ASP A 297 -11.31 -19.01 -2.57
CA ASP A 297 -12.13 -18.51 -1.46
C ASP A 297 -12.51 -19.67 -0.53
N ASP A 298 -12.87 -20.83 -1.08
CA ASP A 298 -13.15 -22.05 -0.31
C ASP A 298 -11.94 -22.48 0.52
N ALA A 299 -10.73 -22.39 -0.04
CA ALA A 299 -9.50 -22.72 0.67
C ALA A 299 -9.22 -21.75 1.83
N ILE A 300 -9.52 -20.46 1.66
CA ILE A 300 -9.39 -19.46 2.72
C ILE A 300 -10.45 -19.70 3.80
N GLU A 301 -11.70 -20.05 3.43
CA GLU A 301 -12.75 -20.41 4.38
C GLU A 301 -12.38 -21.65 5.21
N GLU A 302 -11.78 -22.67 4.57
CA GLU A 302 -11.29 -23.86 5.28
C GLU A 302 -10.20 -23.48 6.29
N VAL A 303 -9.24 -22.64 5.91
CA VAL A 303 -8.19 -22.14 6.81
C VAL A 303 -8.79 -21.31 7.94
N PHE A 304 -9.72 -20.40 7.63
CA PHE A 304 -10.42 -19.62 8.66
C PHE A 304 -11.07 -20.52 9.71
N SER A 305 -11.80 -21.53 9.24
CA SER A 305 -12.47 -22.51 10.12
C SER A 305 -11.47 -23.30 10.98
N GLU A 306 -10.32 -23.70 10.41
CA GLU A 306 -9.26 -24.43 11.12
C GLU A 306 -8.59 -23.58 12.21
N LEU A 307 -8.37 -22.29 11.94
CA LEU A 307 -7.67 -21.39 12.87
C LEU A 307 -8.39 -21.27 14.21
N GLY A 308 -9.72 -21.23 14.22
CA GLY A 308 -10.53 -21.15 15.44
C GLY A 308 -10.24 -19.91 16.31
N ASP A 309 -9.69 -18.86 15.74
CA ASP A 309 -9.33 -17.61 16.42
C ASP A 309 -10.50 -16.63 16.33
N ALA A 310 -11.06 -16.22 17.47
CA ALA A 310 -12.22 -15.33 17.53
C ALA A 310 -12.00 -13.93 16.93
N LYS A 311 -10.74 -13.52 16.72
CA LYS A 311 -10.37 -12.26 16.07
C LYS A 311 -9.89 -12.45 14.63
N VAL A 312 -10.04 -13.64 14.07
CA VAL A 312 -9.88 -13.87 12.63
C VAL A 312 -11.27 -13.88 11.99
N HIS A 313 -11.40 -13.29 10.83
CA HIS A 313 -12.65 -13.16 10.09
C HIS A 313 -12.41 -13.55 8.64
N HIS A 314 -13.41 -14.13 7.98
CA HIS A 314 -13.41 -14.29 6.53
C HIS A 314 -14.48 -13.37 5.93
N PHE A 315 -14.09 -12.54 4.97
CA PHE A 315 -14.96 -11.55 4.34
C PHE A 315 -14.91 -11.70 2.83
N LEU A 316 -16.05 -11.81 2.19
CA LEU A 316 -16.20 -11.83 0.74
C LEU A 316 -16.97 -10.59 0.29
N TYR A 317 -16.46 -9.93 -0.74
CA TYR A 317 -17.15 -8.79 -1.35
C TYR A 317 -18.40 -9.23 -2.10
N PRO A 318 -19.41 -8.36 -2.24
CA PRO A 318 -20.41 -8.55 -3.28
C PRO A 318 -19.72 -8.69 -4.64
N LYS A 319 -20.01 -9.77 -5.40
CA LYS A 319 -19.33 -10.15 -6.65
C LYS A 319 -17.85 -10.55 -6.47
N ASN A 320 -17.47 -11.05 -5.31
CA ASN A 320 -16.12 -11.59 -5.10
C ASN A 320 -15.77 -12.56 -6.21
N GLY A 321 -14.54 -12.47 -6.77
CA GLY A 321 -14.05 -13.32 -7.85
C GLY A 321 -14.78 -13.23 -9.20
N CYS A 322 -15.79 -12.36 -9.34
CA CYS A 322 -16.56 -12.27 -10.59
C CYS A 322 -17.01 -10.84 -10.96
N GLY A 323 -16.48 -9.83 -10.31
CA GLY A 323 -16.86 -8.44 -10.50
C GLY A 323 -16.23 -7.77 -11.71
N THR A 324 -14.97 -8.06 -11.99
CA THR A 324 -14.22 -7.47 -13.12
C THR A 324 -13.19 -8.45 -13.68
N PRO A 325 -13.03 -8.54 -15.02
CA PRO A 325 -12.01 -9.40 -15.63
C PRO A 325 -10.60 -8.80 -15.64
N GLY A 326 -10.46 -7.50 -15.40
CA GLY A 326 -9.20 -6.78 -15.27
C GLY A 326 -9.02 -6.23 -13.86
N HIS A 327 -7.98 -5.40 -13.66
CA HIS A 327 -7.76 -4.73 -12.38
C HIS A 327 -8.95 -3.85 -11.98
N VAL A 328 -9.08 -3.61 -10.68
CA VAL A 328 -10.18 -2.85 -10.09
C VAL A 328 -9.95 -1.35 -10.30
N ARG A 329 -10.91 -0.66 -10.90
CA ARG A 329 -10.84 0.79 -11.13
C ARG A 329 -11.30 1.58 -9.90
N ALA A 330 -10.97 2.86 -9.86
CA ALA A 330 -11.24 3.73 -8.72
C ALA A 330 -12.70 3.72 -8.23
N ASN A 331 -13.67 3.67 -9.16
CA ASN A 331 -15.09 3.59 -8.84
C ASN A 331 -15.51 2.20 -8.29
N GLU A 332 -14.96 1.12 -8.83
CA GLU A 332 -15.16 -0.24 -8.32
C GLU A 332 -14.48 -0.39 -6.95
N ALA A 333 -13.25 0.14 -6.80
CA ALA A 333 -12.52 0.18 -5.55
C ALA A 333 -13.28 0.96 -4.45
N ALA A 334 -13.99 2.02 -4.82
CA ALA A 334 -14.83 2.78 -3.90
C ALA A 334 -15.99 1.94 -3.34
N GLU A 335 -16.60 1.09 -4.16
CA GLU A 335 -17.67 0.17 -3.70
C GLU A 335 -17.08 -0.94 -2.81
N MET A 336 -15.92 -1.50 -3.17
CA MET A 336 -15.20 -2.44 -2.30
C MET A 336 -14.87 -1.79 -0.94
N ALA A 337 -14.33 -0.56 -0.96
CA ALA A 337 -13.96 0.16 0.26
C ALA A 337 -15.15 0.40 1.18
N LYS A 338 -16.32 0.76 0.64
CA LYS A 338 -17.57 0.91 1.41
C LYS A 338 -17.99 -0.41 2.07
N ALA A 339 -17.95 -1.51 1.31
CA ALA A 339 -18.32 -2.82 1.83
C ALA A 339 -17.37 -3.28 2.94
N LEU A 340 -16.06 -3.14 2.73
CA LEU A 340 -15.05 -3.52 3.72
C LEU A 340 -15.11 -2.63 4.96
N ALA A 341 -15.25 -1.32 4.80
CA ALA A 341 -15.38 -0.39 5.93
C ALA A 341 -16.63 -0.70 6.76
N ALA A 342 -17.78 -0.97 6.12
CA ALA A 342 -19.00 -1.34 6.80
C ALA A 342 -18.86 -2.65 7.58
N TYR A 343 -18.17 -3.65 7.01
CA TYR A 343 -17.89 -4.90 7.69
C TYR A 343 -17.00 -4.69 8.92
N ILE A 344 -15.89 -3.94 8.77
CA ILE A 344 -14.97 -3.64 9.87
C ILE A 344 -15.68 -2.91 11.02
N GLU A 345 -16.49 -1.89 10.72
CA GLU A 345 -17.26 -1.15 11.74
C GLU A 345 -18.30 -2.00 12.45
N ALA A 346 -18.76 -3.09 11.85
CA ALA A 346 -19.70 -4.03 12.47
C ALA A 346 -19.03 -4.99 13.46
N ILE A 347 -17.71 -5.10 13.47
CA ILE A 347 -16.97 -5.94 14.40
C ILE A 347 -16.98 -5.28 15.80
N PRO A 348 -17.49 -5.94 16.84
CA PRO A 348 -17.53 -5.36 18.17
C PRO A 348 -16.13 -5.00 18.69
N ASN A 349 -15.98 -3.79 19.22
CA ASN A 349 -14.76 -3.31 19.86
C ASN A 349 -13.49 -3.28 18.96
N VAL A 350 -13.66 -3.29 17.65
CA VAL A 350 -12.57 -3.39 16.66
C VAL A 350 -11.46 -2.34 16.84
N TRP A 351 -11.79 -1.17 17.39
CA TRP A 351 -10.85 -0.05 17.59
C TRP A 351 -10.39 0.12 19.06
N GLN A 352 -10.75 -0.79 19.92
CA GLN A 352 -10.34 -0.69 21.33
C GLN A 352 -8.94 -1.25 21.51
N GLU A 353 -8.06 -0.45 22.12
CA GLU A 353 -6.81 -0.97 22.67
C GLU A 353 -7.16 -1.79 23.92
N GLU A 354 -6.80 -3.07 23.94
CA GLU A 354 -6.91 -3.86 25.17
C GLU A 354 -5.89 -3.31 26.18
N ALA A 355 -6.35 -3.03 27.40
CA ALA A 355 -5.44 -2.69 28.48
C ALA A 355 -4.48 -3.85 28.73
N GLU A 356 -3.18 -3.58 28.74
CA GLU A 356 -2.13 -4.55 29.06
C GLU A 356 -2.33 -5.16 30.45
#